data_94cce7be8b4b51ed8ec2420a9b1d8996
#
_entry.id   94cce7be8b4b51ed8ec2420a9b1d8996
#
_cell.length_a   1.000
_cell.length_b   1.000
_cell.length_c   1.000
_cell.angle_alpha   90.00
_cell.angle_beta   90.00
_cell.angle_gamma   90.00
#
_symmetry.space_group_name_H-M   'P 1'
#
loop_
_entity.id
_entity.type
_entity.pdbx_description
1 polymer ?
#
loop_
_entity_poly.entity_id
_entity_poly.type
_entity_poly.pdbx_seq_one_letter_code
_entity_poly.pdbx_strand_id
1 'polypeptide(L)'
;MRRESREKVFQTLFMMDALGVGPDEAIPLFALASPPPSDKTYYDATVRGVWNHREEIDGLIRRAAENWRLERMTLVDRNILRLGSYEICHSADIPYVVAINEAVDLGKRFGSEESGGFINGILDKISEISMKKKGKE
;
A
#
# COMPACT_ATOMS: atom_id res chain seq x y z
N MET A 1 4.42 -3.34 -16.72
CA MET A 1 4.04 -4.66 -16.23
C MET A 1 3.81 -4.69 -14.73
N ARG A 2 4.84 -4.44 -13.92
CA ARG A 2 4.63 -4.36 -12.47
C ARG A 2 3.72 -3.21 -12.06
N ARG A 3 3.73 -2.11 -12.81
CA ARG A 3 2.87 -0.96 -12.53
C ARG A 3 1.39 -1.32 -12.65
N GLU A 4 1.01 -2.08 -13.68
CA GLU A 4 -0.36 -2.58 -13.85
C GLU A 4 -0.71 -3.53 -12.70
N SER A 5 0.21 -4.43 -12.34
CA SER A 5 -0.02 -5.37 -11.25
C SER A 5 -0.12 -4.67 -9.89
N ARG A 6 0.66 -3.59 -9.69
CA ARG A 6 0.58 -2.78 -8.47
C ARG A 6 -0.79 -2.10 -8.35
N GLU A 7 -1.34 -1.60 -9.46
CA GLU A 7 -2.69 -1.04 -9.45
C GLU A 7 -3.71 -2.10 -9.02
N LYS A 8 -3.56 -3.33 -9.49
CA LYS A 8 -4.46 -4.41 -9.10
C LYS A 8 -4.29 -4.82 -7.64
N VAL A 9 -3.07 -4.74 -7.11
CA VAL A 9 -2.85 -4.91 -5.67
C VAL A 9 -3.67 -3.88 -4.90
N PHE A 10 -3.54 -2.61 -5.25
CA PHE A 10 -4.28 -1.54 -4.60
C PHE A 10 -5.79 -1.80 -4.65
N GLN A 11 -6.32 -2.13 -5.82
CA GLN A 11 -7.75 -2.38 -6.00
C GLN A 11 -8.23 -3.56 -5.16
N THR A 12 -7.40 -4.59 -5.02
CA THR A 12 -7.72 -5.75 -4.17
C THR A 12 -7.70 -5.37 -2.68
N LEU A 13 -6.71 -4.60 -2.26
CA LEU A 13 -6.65 -4.10 -0.88
C LEU A 13 -7.85 -3.22 -0.55
N PHE A 14 -8.25 -2.37 -1.49
CA PHE A 14 -9.45 -1.56 -1.34
C PHE A 14 -10.68 -2.44 -1.12
N MET A 15 -10.83 -3.48 -1.94
CA MET A 15 -11.94 -4.43 -1.81
C MET A 15 -11.93 -5.13 -0.46
N MET A 16 -10.75 -5.59 -0.01
CA MET A 16 -10.61 -6.24 1.29
C MET A 16 -11.06 -5.34 2.44
N ASP A 17 -10.66 -4.08 2.39
CA ASP A 17 -11.02 -3.09 3.40
C ASP A 17 -12.51 -2.78 3.36
N ALA A 18 -13.05 -2.54 2.17
CA ALA A 18 -14.46 -2.20 2.00
C ALA A 18 -15.40 -3.33 2.42
N LEU A 19 -15.03 -4.59 2.14
CA LEU A 19 -15.87 -5.75 2.43
C LEU A 19 -15.55 -6.40 3.78
N GLY A 20 -14.41 -6.06 4.39
CA GLY A 20 -13.99 -6.68 5.64
C GLY A 20 -13.58 -8.13 5.48
N VAL A 21 -12.90 -8.45 4.38
CA VAL A 21 -12.46 -9.82 4.07
C VAL A 21 -10.95 -9.89 3.88
N GLY A 22 -10.40 -11.10 3.98
CA GLY A 22 -8.97 -11.34 3.75
C GLY A 22 -8.67 -11.73 2.31
N PRO A 23 -7.38 -12.02 2.03
CA PRO A 23 -6.94 -12.34 0.66
C PRO A 23 -7.57 -13.58 0.07
N ASP A 24 -7.83 -14.60 0.89
CA ASP A 24 -8.37 -15.87 0.40
C ASP A 24 -9.75 -15.71 -0.23
N GLU A 25 -10.53 -14.74 0.26
CA GLU A 25 -11.82 -14.40 -0.33
C GLU A 25 -11.70 -13.34 -1.43
N ALA A 26 -10.87 -12.33 -1.19
CA ALA A 26 -10.78 -11.17 -2.10
C ALA A 26 -10.11 -11.49 -3.43
N ILE A 27 -9.03 -12.28 -3.43
CA ILE A 27 -8.29 -12.57 -4.65
C ILE A 27 -9.16 -13.29 -5.70
N PRO A 28 -9.87 -14.38 -5.34
CA PRO A 28 -10.77 -15.01 -6.31
C PRO A 28 -11.91 -14.10 -6.74
N LEU A 29 -12.45 -13.30 -5.81
CA LEU A 29 -13.54 -12.39 -6.12
C LEU A 29 -13.12 -11.31 -7.09
N PHE A 30 -11.94 -10.72 -6.87
CA PHE A 30 -11.39 -9.71 -7.77
C PHE A 30 -11.14 -10.29 -9.16
N ALA A 31 -10.70 -11.54 -9.25
CA ALA A 31 -10.43 -12.22 -10.51
C ALA A 31 -11.69 -12.39 -11.38
N LEU A 32 -12.88 -12.38 -10.79
CA LEU A 32 -14.13 -12.46 -11.54
C LEU A 32 -14.41 -11.17 -12.34
N ALA A 33 -13.90 -10.04 -11.88
CA ALA A 33 -14.20 -8.73 -12.45
C ALA A 33 -13.03 -8.09 -13.18
N SER A 34 -11.86 -8.69 -13.16
CA SER A 34 -10.64 -8.08 -13.70
C SER A 34 -9.79 -9.12 -14.42
N PRO A 35 -9.14 -8.74 -15.55
CA PRO A 35 -8.16 -9.63 -16.18
C PRO A 35 -7.02 -9.98 -15.19
N PRO A 36 -6.33 -11.11 -15.38
CA PRO A 36 -5.23 -11.49 -14.51
C PRO A 36 -4.12 -10.43 -14.52
N PRO A 37 -3.44 -10.21 -13.37
CA PRO A 37 -2.30 -9.30 -13.35
C PRO A 37 -1.15 -9.84 -14.20
N SER A 38 -0.40 -8.94 -14.83
CA SER A 38 0.74 -9.32 -15.68
C SER A 38 1.84 -10.00 -14.87
N ASP A 39 2.06 -9.55 -13.64
CA ASP A 39 3.02 -10.14 -12.71
C ASP A 39 2.25 -10.75 -11.53
N LYS A 40 1.77 -11.96 -11.74
CA LYS A 40 0.96 -12.66 -10.74
C LYS A 40 1.73 -12.96 -9.46
N THR A 41 2.99 -13.30 -9.56
CA THR A 41 3.82 -13.61 -8.39
C THR A 41 3.93 -12.36 -7.50
N TYR A 42 4.23 -11.22 -8.10
CA TYR A 42 4.28 -9.95 -7.38
C TYR A 42 2.92 -9.62 -6.75
N TYR A 43 1.85 -9.77 -7.53
CA TYR A 43 0.49 -9.47 -7.07
C TYR A 43 0.11 -10.30 -5.84
N ASP A 44 0.22 -11.62 -5.93
CA ASP A 44 -0.14 -12.52 -4.84
C ASP A 44 0.72 -12.25 -3.60
N ALA A 45 2.03 -12.14 -3.77
CA ALA A 45 2.95 -11.91 -2.67
C ALA A 45 2.69 -10.59 -1.96
N THR A 46 2.38 -9.53 -2.74
CA THR A 46 2.18 -8.21 -2.17
C THR A 46 0.84 -8.10 -1.44
N VAL A 47 -0.24 -8.60 -2.03
CA VAL A 47 -1.55 -8.60 -1.35
C VAL A 47 -1.46 -9.36 -0.02
N ARG A 48 -0.87 -10.55 -0.04
CA ARG A 48 -0.73 -11.37 1.17
C ARG A 48 0.26 -10.78 2.16
N GLY A 49 1.33 -10.16 1.66
CA GLY A 49 2.31 -9.51 2.51
C GLY A 49 1.73 -8.35 3.28
N VAL A 50 0.95 -7.50 2.63
CA VAL A 50 0.26 -6.39 3.31
C VAL A 50 -0.68 -6.94 4.39
N TRP A 51 -1.44 -7.95 4.06
CA TRP A 51 -2.37 -8.58 5.02
C TRP A 51 -1.63 -9.17 6.23
N ASN A 52 -0.56 -9.92 5.98
CA ASN A 52 0.20 -10.58 7.04
C ASN A 52 0.92 -9.59 7.95
N HIS A 53 1.27 -8.41 7.45
CA HIS A 53 1.95 -7.36 8.22
C HIS A 53 1.03 -6.20 8.56
N ARG A 54 -0.29 -6.39 8.50
CA ARG A 54 -1.24 -5.27 8.62
C ARG A 54 -1.16 -4.51 9.94
N GLU A 55 -0.92 -5.19 11.04
CA GLU A 55 -0.82 -4.50 12.34
C GLU A 55 0.43 -3.64 12.42
N GLU A 56 1.55 -4.16 11.96
CA GLU A 56 2.81 -3.42 11.89
C GLU A 56 2.68 -2.22 10.96
N ILE A 57 2.12 -2.43 9.77
CA ILE A 57 1.96 -1.39 8.76
C ILE A 57 1.03 -0.29 9.27
N ASP A 58 -0.13 -0.65 9.81
CA ASP A 58 -1.07 0.33 10.34
C ASP A 58 -0.46 1.12 11.51
N GLY A 59 0.36 0.46 12.33
CA GLY A 59 1.09 1.13 13.40
C GLY A 59 2.07 2.17 12.88
N LEU A 60 2.80 1.84 11.82
CA LEU A 60 3.72 2.79 11.17
C LEU A 60 2.98 3.98 10.58
N ILE A 61 1.85 3.73 9.92
CA ILE A 61 1.05 4.81 9.33
C ILE A 61 0.52 5.74 10.43
N ARG A 62 0.00 5.19 11.52
CA ARG A 62 -0.47 5.99 12.66
C ARG A 62 0.64 6.84 13.25
N ARG A 63 1.82 6.28 13.38
CA ARG A 63 2.99 7.01 13.90
C ARG A 63 3.43 8.13 12.96
N ALA A 64 3.46 7.87 11.66
CA ALA A 64 3.89 8.86 10.67
C ALA A 64 2.83 9.94 10.43
N ALA A 65 1.55 9.60 10.53
CA ALA A 65 0.43 10.49 10.28
C ALA A 65 -0.12 11.06 11.59
N GLU A 66 0.73 11.76 12.34
CA GLU A 66 0.42 12.23 13.70
C GLU A 66 -0.91 12.98 13.84
N ASN A 67 -1.28 13.77 12.84
CA ASN A 67 -2.46 14.61 12.88
C ASN A 67 -3.67 14.01 12.18
N TRP A 68 -3.55 12.77 11.68
CA TRP A 68 -4.59 12.14 10.86
C TRP A 68 -4.88 10.73 11.36
N ARG A 69 -6.12 10.47 11.71
CA ARG A 69 -6.50 9.13 12.18
C ARG A 69 -6.67 8.19 11.00
N LEU A 70 -6.04 7.03 11.10
CA LEU A 70 -6.12 6.00 10.06
C LEU A 70 -7.58 5.65 9.74
N GLU A 71 -8.42 5.54 10.77
CA GLU A 71 -9.82 5.17 10.64
C GLU A 71 -10.66 6.23 9.90
N ARG A 72 -10.15 7.45 9.81
CA ARG A 72 -10.84 8.55 9.13
C ARG A 72 -10.30 8.84 7.74
N MET A 73 -9.22 8.18 7.35
CA MET A 73 -8.72 8.30 5.99
C MET A 73 -9.70 7.66 5.02
N THR A 74 -9.71 8.16 3.77
CA THR A 74 -10.50 7.50 2.73
C THR A 74 -9.95 6.10 2.48
N LEU A 75 -10.79 5.21 1.97
CA LEU A 75 -10.35 3.86 1.59
C LEU A 75 -9.22 3.92 0.55
N VAL A 76 -9.27 4.89 -0.34
CA VAL A 76 -8.23 5.07 -1.36
C VAL A 76 -6.88 5.39 -0.68
N ASP A 77 -6.83 6.48 0.08
CA ASP A 77 -5.59 6.94 0.69
C ASP A 77 -5.01 5.89 1.65
N ARG A 78 -5.88 5.32 2.48
CA ARG A 78 -5.46 4.34 3.48
C ARG A 78 -4.82 3.11 2.85
N ASN A 79 -5.41 2.59 1.78
CA ASN A 79 -4.89 1.39 1.16
C ASN A 79 -3.67 1.63 0.28
N ILE A 80 -3.54 2.83 -0.30
CA ILE A 80 -2.30 3.23 -0.97
C ILE A 80 -1.17 3.34 0.06
N LEU A 81 -1.44 3.93 1.22
CA LEU A 81 -0.45 4.04 2.28
C LEU A 81 0.00 2.66 2.78
N ARG A 82 -0.92 1.71 2.90
CA ARG A 82 -0.59 0.34 3.29
C ARG A 82 0.32 -0.33 2.27
N LEU A 83 -0.01 -0.20 0.99
CA LEU A 83 0.80 -0.76 -0.09
C LEU A 83 2.19 -0.14 -0.11
N GLY A 84 2.28 1.18 -0.11
CA GLY A 84 3.56 1.89 -0.13
C GLY A 84 4.43 1.56 1.08
N SER A 85 3.83 1.51 2.27
CA SER A 85 4.54 1.15 3.50
C SER A 85 5.11 -0.27 3.43
N TYR A 86 4.32 -1.21 2.92
CA TYR A 86 4.78 -2.58 2.75
C TYR A 86 5.97 -2.65 1.81
N GLU A 87 5.89 -1.98 0.67
CA GLU A 87 6.99 -2.00 -0.31
C GLU A 87 8.25 -1.36 0.25
N ILE A 88 8.13 -0.28 1.01
CA ILE A 88 9.28 0.37 1.66
C ILE A 88 9.94 -0.57 2.68
N CYS A 89 9.15 -1.25 3.49
CA CYS A 89 9.66 -2.00 4.62
C CYS A 89 10.01 -3.46 4.32
N HIS A 90 9.32 -4.08 3.35
CA HIS A 90 9.40 -5.52 3.13
C HIS A 90 9.73 -5.95 1.72
N SER A 91 9.91 -5.02 0.77
CA SER A 91 10.26 -5.35 -0.60
C SER A 91 11.66 -4.84 -0.92
N ALA A 92 12.68 -5.63 -0.56
CA ALA A 92 14.08 -5.23 -0.67
C ALA A 92 14.52 -4.90 -2.11
N ASP A 93 13.85 -5.47 -3.10
CA ASP A 93 14.14 -5.24 -4.52
C ASP A 93 13.54 -3.94 -5.05
N ILE A 94 12.71 -3.24 -4.27
CA ILE A 94 12.08 -1.99 -4.68
C ILE A 94 12.72 -0.84 -3.90
N PRO A 95 13.45 0.08 -4.56
CA PRO A 95 13.96 1.26 -3.88
C PRO A 95 12.80 2.08 -3.29
N TYR A 96 13.01 2.66 -2.10
CA TYR A 96 11.93 3.41 -1.44
C TYR A 96 11.43 4.58 -2.27
N VAL A 97 12.30 5.22 -3.06
CA VAL A 97 11.91 6.32 -3.93
C VAL A 97 10.90 5.85 -4.98
N VAL A 98 11.11 4.66 -5.54
CA VAL A 98 10.19 4.06 -6.50
C VAL A 98 8.85 3.73 -5.83
N ALA A 99 8.89 3.15 -4.64
CA ALA A 99 7.67 2.82 -3.90
C ALA A 99 6.83 4.08 -3.62
N ILE A 100 7.48 5.17 -3.19
CA ILE A 100 6.78 6.42 -2.92
C ILE A 100 6.20 7.01 -4.21
N ASN A 101 6.99 7.09 -5.28
CA ASN A 101 6.53 7.67 -6.54
C ASN A 101 5.34 6.89 -7.13
N GLU A 102 5.37 5.57 -7.04
CA GLU A 102 4.26 4.75 -7.54
C GLU A 102 3.00 4.93 -6.67
N ALA A 103 3.17 5.04 -5.36
CA ALA A 103 2.05 5.29 -4.46
C ALA A 103 1.43 6.68 -4.72
N VAL A 104 2.26 7.70 -4.91
CA VAL A 104 1.80 9.05 -5.23
C VAL A 104 1.01 9.05 -6.54
N ASP A 105 1.50 8.32 -7.54
CA ASP A 105 0.79 8.20 -8.83
C ASP A 105 -0.60 7.58 -8.64
N LEU A 106 -0.71 6.52 -7.84
CA LEU A 106 -2.01 5.93 -7.51
C LEU A 106 -2.94 6.95 -6.83
N GLY A 107 -2.39 7.75 -5.91
CA GLY A 107 -3.16 8.80 -5.25
C GLY A 107 -3.69 9.85 -6.21
N LYS A 108 -2.88 10.24 -7.19
CA LYS A 108 -3.31 11.20 -8.22
C LYS A 108 -4.37 10.63 -9.16
N ARG A 109 -4.33 9.33 -9.40
CA ARG A 109 -5.26 8.68 -10.33
C ARG A 109 -6.58 8.29 -9.69
N PHE A 110 -6.57 7.89 -8.44
CA PHE A 110 -7.74 7.33 -7.76
C PHE A 110 -8.25 8.17 -6.59
N GLY A 111 -7.46 9.08 -6.06
CA GLY A 111 -7.82 9.89 -4.90
C GLY A 111 -8.28 11.30 -5.26
N SER A 112 -8.24 12.17 -4.25
CA SER A 112 -8.56 13.58 -4.40
C SER A 112 -7.33 14.39 -4.82
N GLU A 113 -7.49 15.69 -5.02
CA GLU A 113 -6.38 16.59 -5.36
C GLU A 113 -5.28 16.60 -4.30
N GLU A 114 -5.64 16.40 -3.04
CA GLU A 114 -4.69 16.41 -1.93
C GLU A 114 -4.00 15.07 -1.72
N SER A 115 -4.50 14.00 -2.31
CA SER A 115 -4.00 12.65 -2.02
C SER A 115 -2.51 12.48 -2.33
N GLY A 116 -2.04 12.99 -3.46
CA GLY A 116 -0.63 12.85 -3.84
C GLY A 116 0.32 13.42 -2.79
N GLY A 117 0.08 14.66 -2.36
CA GLY A 117 0.90 15.31 -1.34
C GLY A 117 0.78 14.65 0.03
N PHE A 118 -0.41 14.27 0.40
CA PHE A 118 -0.69 13.58 1.66
C PHE A 118 0.07 12.25 1.74
N ILE A 119 -0.04 11.44 0.70
CA ILE A 119 0.64 10.13 0.62
C ILE A 119 2.16 10.31 0.62
N ASN A 120 2.66 11.26 -0.18
CA ASN A 120 4.10 11.52 -0.24
C ASN A 120 4.68 11.88 1.12
N GLY A 121 4.02 12.78 1.85
CA GLY A 121 4.50 13.21 3.16
C GLY A 121 4.56 12.09 4.18
N ILE A 122 3.54 11.25 4.23
CA ILE A 122 3.48 10.15 5.18
C ILE A 122 4.50 9.05 4.82
N LEU A 123 4.59 8.69 3.55
CA LEU A 123 5.55 7.65 3.13
C LEU A 123 7.00 8.09 3.27
N ASP A 124 7.28 9.38 3.10
CA ASP A 124 8.60 9.94 3.38
C ASP A 124 8.98 9.69 4.84
N LYS A 125 8.08 9.98 5.77
CA LYS A 125 8.33 9.72 7.19
C LYS A 125 8.52 8.25 7.48
N ILE A 126 7.72 7.39 6.85
CA ILE A 126 7.86 5.94 7.02
C ILE A 126 9.21 5.46 6.51
N SER A 127 9.69 5.99 5.38
CA SER A 127 11.00 5.63 4.87
C SER A 127 12.12 6.06 5.84
N GLU A 128 12.01 7.23 6.44
CA GLU A 128 12.96 7.68 7.46
C GLU A 128 12.98 6.77 8.68
N ILE A 129 11.80 6.40 9.18
CA ILE A 129 11.67 5.48 10.31
C ILE A 129 12.30 4.12 9.97
N SER A 130 12.01 3.60 8.79
CA SER A 130 12.53 2.32 8.32
C SER A 130 14.05 2.34 8.20
N MET A 131 14.63 3.42 7.66
CA MET A 131 16.08 3.56 7.51
C MET A 131 16.78 3.68 8.86
N LYS A 132 16.21 4.42 9.81
CA LYS A 132 16.77 4.53 11.16
C LYS A 132 16.78 3.19 11.87
N LYS A 133 15.72 2.40 11.71
CA LYS A 133 15.63 1.07 12.30
C LYS A 133 16.70 0.15 11.73
N LYS A 134 16.94 0.20 10.41
CA LYS A 134 17.98 -0.60 9.74
C LYS A 134 19.39 -0.14 10.14
N GLY A 135 19.58 1.16 10.31
CA GLY A 135 20.88 1.73 10.69
C GLY A 135 21.31 1.38 12.11
N LYS A 136 20.40 0.92 12.97
CA LYS A 136 20.70 0.50 14.34
C LYS A 136 21.10 -0.97 14.44
N GLU A 137 20.94 -1.70 13.38
CA GLU A 137 21.34 -3.10 13.29
C GLU A 137 22.74 -3.22 12.69
#